data_5dae5af6de61db3464baecabff12d5f5
#
_entry.id   5dae5af6de61db3464baecabff12d5f5
#
_cell.length_a   1.000
_cell.length_b   1.000
_cell.length_c   1.000
_cell.angle_alpha   90.00
_cell.angle_beta   90.00
_cell.angle_gamma   90.00
#
_symmetry.space_group_name_H-M   'P 1'
#
loop_
_entity.id
_entity.type
_entity.pdbx_description
1 polymer ?
#
loop_
_entity_poly.entity_id
_entity_poly.type
_entity_poly.pdbx_seq_one_letter_code
_entity_poly.pdbx_strand_id
1 'polypeptide(L)' 'MIIKANELRNRGLPSSKIRQLCHMQGSPFFQTAEKGTWYVDSEKFDKFLDKLAERKETYG' A
#
# COMPACT_ATOMS: atom_id res chain seq x y z
N MET A 1 10.69 7.69 -1.54
CA MET A 1 10.49 7.84 -2.99
C MET A 1 9.07 7.52 -3.37
N ILE A 2 8.45 8.38 -4.16
CA ILE A 2 7.05 8.19 -4.58
C ILE A 2 7.01 7.29 -5.82
N ILE A 3 6.20 6.25 -5.76
CA ILE A 3 6.01 5.32 -6.87
C ILE A 3 4.52 5.14 -7.13
N LYS A 4 4.18 4.62 -8.30
CA LYS A 4 2.80 4.28 -8.61
C LYS A 4 2.41 3.02 -7.85
N ALA A 5 1.19 3.01 -7.33
CA ALA A 5 0.71 1.81 -6.61
C ALA A 5 0.77 0.57 -7.49
N ASN A 6 0.52 0.71 -8.79
CA ASN A 6 0.58 -0.41 -9.71
C ASN A 6 1.96 -1.07 -9.78
N GLU A 7 3.01 -0.36 -9.44
CA GLU A 7 4.35 -0.93 -9.45
C GLU A 7 4.52 -2.00 -8.39
N LEU A 8 3.66 -2.00 -7.39
CA LEU A 8 3.70 -3.04 -6.35
C LEU A 8 3.36 -4.41 -6.92
N ARG A 9 2.68 -4.46 -8.05
CA ARG A 9 2.40 -5.74 -8.72
C ARG A 9 3.69 -6.43 -9.13
N ASN A 10 4.69 -5.64 -9.50
CA ASN A 10 5.99 -6.17 -9.86
C ASN A 10 6.74 -6.72 -8.65
N ARG A 11 6.30 -6.37 -7.46
CA ARG A 11 6.88 -6.86 -6.21
C ARG A 11 6.12 -8.06 -5.66
N GLY A 12 5.15 -8.57 -6.41
CA GLY A 12 4.41 -9.75 -6.01
C GLY A 12 3.07 -9.50 -5.36
N LEU A 13 2.63 -8.25 -5.32
CA LEU A 13 1.32 -7.93 -4.73
C LEU A 13 0.24 -7.97 -5.81
N PRO A 14 -0.82 -8.76 -5.62
CA PRO A 14 -1.92 -8.79 -6.59
C PRO A 14 -2.71 -7.49 -6.54
N SER A 15 -3.37 -7.16 -7.66
CA SER A 15 -4.12 -5.91 -7.75
C SER A 15 -5.23 -5.80 -6.72
N SER A 16 -5.85 -6.92 -6.35
CA SER A 16 -6.88 -6.89 -5.32
C SER A 16 -6.32 -6.49 -3.96
N LYS A 17 -5.11 -6.94 -3.66
CA LYS A 17 -4.45 -6.59 -2.41
C LYS A 17 -4.05 -5.12 -2.41
N ILE A 18 -3.54 -4.63 -3.53
CA ILE A 18 -3.19 -3.22 -3.67
C ILE A 18 -4.41 -2.35 -3.46
N ARG A 19 -5.55 -2.74 -4.03
CA ARG A 19 -6.79 -1.99 -3.85
C ARG A 19 -7.22 -1.95 -2.39
N GLN A 20 -7.13 -3.08 -1.70
CA GLN A 20 -7.43 -3.13 -0.27
C GLN A 20 -6.56 -2.17 0.51
N LEU A 21 -5.28 -2.17 0.23
CA LEU A 21 -4.34 -1.30 0.92
C LEU A 21 -4.63 0.17 0.65
N CYS A 22 -5.03 0.50 -0.58
CA CYS A 22 -5.37 1.88 -0.93
C CYS A 22 -6.55 2.40 -0.10
N HIS A 23 -7.51 1.55 0.19
CA HIS A 23 -8.70 1.94 0.95
C HIS A 23 -8.55 1.75 2.46
N MET A 24 -7.42 1.25 2.89
CA MET A 24 -7.15 1.04 4.29
C MET A 24 -6.87 2.36 5.00
N GLN A 25 -7.51 2.55 6.15
CA GLN A 25 -7.30 3.76 6.92
C GLN A 25 -5.87 3.79 7.46
N GLY A 26 -5.22 4.93 7.33
CA GLY A 26 -3.85 5.08 7.78
C GLY A 26 -2.80 4.58 6.81
N SER A 27 -3.22 4.13 5.63
CA SER A 27 -2.26 3.66 4.62
C SER A 27 -1.51 4.84 4.00
N PRO A 28 -0.28 4.62 3.51
CA PRO A 28 0.50 5.68 2.88
C PRO A 28 0.10 5.97 1.44
N PHE A 29 -0.96 5.35 0.96
CA PHE A 29 -1.41 5.54 -0.41
C PHE A 29 -2.18 6.84 -0.55
N PHE A 30 -2.02 7.49 -1.71
CA PHE A 30 -2.75 8.72 -2.00
C PHE A 30 -3.05 8.81 -3.49
N GLN A 31 -4.00 9.62 -3.83
CA GLN A 31 -4.44 9.83 -5.20
C GLN A 31 -4.36 11.30 -5.51
N THR A 32 -3.74 11.64 -6.64
CA THR A 32 -3.52 13.06 -7.00
C THR A 32 -4.72 13.69 -7.68
N ALA A 33 -5.67 12.88 -8.16
CA ALA A 33 -6.87 13.35 -8.82
C ALA A 33 -8.01 12.40 -8.52
N GLU A 34 -9.25 12.86 -8.68
CA GLU A 34 -10.43 12.05 -8.35
C GLU A 34 -10.43 10.68 -9.02
N LYS A 35 -9.98 10.62 -10.26
CA LYS A 35 -9.90 9.37 -11.01
C LYS A 35 -8.48 9.09 -11.42
N GLY A 36 -7.53 9.67 -10.70
CA GLY A 36 -6.13 9.53 -11.04
C GLY A 36 -5.53 8.24 -10.53
N THR A 37 -4.30 8.05 -10.92
CA THR A 37 -3.52 6.92 -10.49
C THR A 37 -3.19 7.04 -9.00
N TRP A 38 -3.22 5.93 -8.31
CA TRP A 38 -2.79 5.89 -6.91
C TRP A 38 -1.28 5.85 -6.84
N TYR A 39 -0.75 6.55 -5.85
CA TYR A 39 0.69 6.61 -5.58
C TYR A 39 0.96 6.24 -4.14
N VAL A 40 2.19 5.89 -3.87
CA VAL A 40 2.60 5.54 -2.52
C VAL A 40 4.07 5.89 -2.33
N ASP A 41 4.42 6.34 -1.12
CA ASP A 41 5.81 6.56 -0.77
C ASP A 41 6.40 5.21 -0.35
N SER A 42 7.43 4.76 -1.07
CA SER A 42 8.00 3.43 -0.82
C SER A 42 8.55 3.29 0.60
N GLU A 43 9.13 4.33 1.15
CA GLU A 43 9.66 4.29 2.51
C GLU A 43 8.54 4.14 3.54
N LYS A 44 7.48 4.91 3.36
CA LYS A 44 6.33 4.83 4.25
C LYS A 44 5.62 3.51 4.08
N PHE A 45 5.62 2.98 2.88
CA PHE A 45 5.00 1.69 2.61
C PHE A 45 5.71 0.57 3.37
N ASP A 46 7.04 0.60 3.38
CA ASP A 46 7.80 -0.40 4.12
C ASP A 46 7.45 -0.36 5.60
N LYS A 47 7.36 0.83 6.17
CA LYS A 47 6.98 0.99 7.58
C LYS A 47 5.55 0.51 7.82
N PHE A 48 4.67 0.77 6.86
CA PHE A 48 3.29 0.34 6.95
C PHE A 48 3.20 -1.18 6.95
N LEU A 49 3.98 -1.84 6.11
CA LEU A 49 4.03 -3.30 6.07
C LEU A 49 4.55 -3.87 7.38
N ASP A 50 5.54 -3.23 7.97
CA ASP A 50 6.06 -3.66 9.26
C ASP A 50 4.97 -3.65 10.33
N LYS A 51 4.16 -2.61 10.33
CA LYS A 51 3.05 -2.52 11.27
C LYS A 51 2.02 -3.61 11.03
N LEU A 52 1.74 -3.90 9.76
CA LEU A 52 0.81 -4.97 9.43
C LEU A 52 1.35 -6.33 9.85
N ALA A 53 2.65 -6.53 9.69
CA ALA A 53 3.28 -7.77 10.10
C ALA A 53 3.19 -7.96 11.61
N GLU A 54 3.35 -6.88 12.37
CA GLU A 54 3.19 -6.95 13.81
C GLU A 54 1.77 -7.35 14.20
N ARG A 55 0.78 -6.81 13.48
CA ARG A 55 -0.62 -7.14 13.74
C ARG A 55 -0.93 -8.59 13.40
N LYS A 56 -0.24 -9.14 12.44
CA LYS A 56 -0.47 -10.52 12.03
C LYS A 56 -0.24 -11.49 13.17
N GLU A 57 0.64 -11.14 14.07
CA GLU A 57 0.95 -12.00 15.20
C GLU A 57 -0.25 -12.23 16.09
N THR A 58 -1.21 -11.32 16.08
CA THR A 58 -2.35 -11.40 16.96
C THR A 58 -3.38 -12.43 16.53
N TYR A 59 -3.37 -12.81 15.27
CA TYR A 59 -4.29 -13.82 14.77
C TYR A 59 -3.61 -14.94 14.00
N GLY A 60 -2.32 -14.96 14.11
CA GLY A 60 -1.50 -15.94 13.38
C GLY A 60 -1.57 -17.30 13.93
#